data_b91fb63f90b35433e1d3cc4bbb2882fc
#
_entry.id   b91fb63f90b35433e1d3cc4bbb2882fc
#
_cell.length_a   1.000
_cell.length_b   1.000
_cell.length_c   1.000
_cell.angle_alpha   90.00
_cell.angle_beta   90.00
_cell.angle_gamma   90.00
#
_symmetry.space_group_name_H-M   'P 1'
#
loop_
_entity.id
_entity.type
_entity.pdbx_description
1 polymer ?
#
loop_
_entity_poly.entity_id
_entity_poly.type
_entity_poly.pdbx_seq_one_letter_code
_entity_poly.pdbx_strand_id
1 'polypeptide(L)'
;VATLAPAYAPRRPTETALYGIVRDNLETFLSWARETYAKPLPRYVEQELRAYLRCGVFAHGFVHCRCDDCDNDILVAFSCKQRGACPSCTGRRMANTAAHLVDRVLPDVPVRQYVLSLPFELRALAAFKPEVLRAMARLFVESIFGLYRTRGRRNGLMGGECGAVTFVQRFGGSLNLNVHMHVVVLDGVFVRDADHGVVFHVAPPPTLVDLEAIVRRVRDRALVWLRRRGLLDERPLEERSNEAPEPAALDGCAAIAMYRGTLAMLPASEDEADGSSSETDKIGAPGSAFAVERDGFNLHAGVRIEAGDDLGRERLCRYGARPPLSLERLRRLSGGRVAYRVKYVSRGRAKHRVMTSIELLARLSALLPPPRYPLTRYHGVLAPRSAWRREIVPRAPARSDEVAAVAVANRRCSSASGTRDQPVGKRTGARARTASAGRDGHESRHRPAPSNGSSLAGVPHFNGSAAAATAPSLALAPERDGLPDVEVLAPNTLGVRHWSRLLGGLLYATSPRLSWPLLLRRTFDIDILDCAKCHGRVRV
;
A
#
# COMPACT_ATOMS: atom_id res chain seq x y z
N VAL A 1 19.46 33.15 -5.70
CA VAL A 1 18.32 33.37 -4.81
C VAL A 1 18.21 32.10 -3.97
N ALA A 2 18.58 32.20 -2.68
CA ALA A 2 18.43 31.06 -1.75
C ALA A 2 16.91 30.81 -1.58
N THR A 3 16.42 29.69 -2.07
CA THR A 3 15.07 29.20 -1.78
C THR A 3 15.03 28.88 -0.28
N LEU A 4 14.30 29.70 0.47
CA LEU A 4 14.03 29.41 1.88
C LEU A 4 13.46 27.99 2.00
N ALA A 5 14.02 27.17 2.89
CA ALA A 5 13.51 25.85 3.17
C ALA A 5 12.02 25.94 3.55
N PRO A 6 11.15 25.04 3.05
CA PRO A 6 9.72 25.12 3.34
C PRO A 6 9.46 24.97 4.84
N ALA A 7 8.84 25.98 5.45
CA ALA A 7 8.48 25.95 6.86
C ALA A 7 7.29 25.02 7.11
N TYR A 8 7.24 24.39 8.29
CA TYR A 8 6.09 23.58 8.69
C TYR A 8 4.82 24.42 8.82
N ALA A 9 3.78 24.04 8.11
CA ALA A 9 2.44 24.61 8.26
C ALA A 9 1.47 23.54 8.78
N PRO A 10 0.70 23.80 9.86
CA PRO A 10 -0.33 22.90 10.34
C PRO A 10 -1.38 22.63 9.26
N ARG A 11 -1.77 21.38 9.12
CA ARG A 11 -2.88 21.01 8.21
C ARG A 11 -4.20 21.60 8.71
N ARG A 12 -5.05 21.97 7.77
CA ARG A 12 -6.43 22.42 8.01
C ARG A 12 -7.43 21.39 7.51
N PRO A 13 -7.58 20.23 8.19
CA PRO A 13 -8.42 19.14 7.71
C PRO A 13 -9.89 19.54 7.57
N THR A 14 -10.39 20.42 8.44
CA THR A 14 -11.77 20.91 8.46
C THR A 14 -12.16 21.71 7.21
N GLU A 15 -11.19 22.27 6.48
CA GLU A 15 -11.40 23.03 5.25
C GLU A 15 -11.44 22.13 4.00
N THR A 16 -11.12 20.83 4.12
CA THR A 16 -11.09 19.92 2.98
C THR A 16 -12.49 19.46 2.58
N ALA A 17 -12.70 19.30 1.26
CA ALA A 17 -13.96 18.80 0.72
C ALA A 17 -14.37 17.46 1.35
N LEU A 18 -13.41 16.53 1.54
CA LEU A 18 -13.68 15.24 2.16
C LEU A 18 -14.17 15.38 3.60
N TYR A 19 -13.56 16.27 4.39
CA TYR A 19 -13.97 16.48 5.78
C TYR A 19 -15.43 16.93 5.85
N GLY A 20 -15.80 17.96 5.09
CA GLY A 20 -17.17 18.44 5.04
C GLY A 20 -18.16 17.36 4.60
N ILE A 21 -17.81 16.57 3.56
CA ILE A 21 -18.67 15.48 3.10
C ILE A 21 -18.88 14.42 4.18
N VAL A 22 -17.82 13.97 4.84
CA VAL A 22 -17.92 12.95 5.90
C VAL A 22 -18.67 13.51 7.11
N ARG A 23 -18.35 14.73 7.57
CA ARG A 23 -19.02 15.37 8.71
C ARG A 23 -20.53 15.50 8.49
N ASP A 24 -20.93 15.98 7.32
CA ASP A 24 -22.32 16.34 7.02
C ASP A 24 -23.20 15.12 6.69
N ASN A 25 -22.59 13.98 6.27
CA ASN A 25 -23.35 12.84 5.74
C ASN A 25 -23.07 11.50 6.45
N LEU A 26 -22.20 11.45 7.45
CA LEU A 26 -21.82 10.17 8.09
C LEU A 26 -23.01 9.48 8.76
N GLU A 27 -23.79 10.20 9.56
CA GLU A 27 -24.92 9.60 10.27
C GLU A 27 -26.03 9.16 9.30
N THR A 28 -26.32 9.98 8.29
CA THR A 28 -27.27 9.62 7.23
C THR A 28 -26.80 8.38 6.48
N PHE A 29 -25.51 8.26 6.17
CA PHE A 29 -24.93 7.09 5.53
C PHE A 29 -25.05 5.84 6.41
N LEU A 30 -24.76 5.95 7.71
CA LEU A 30 -24.86 4.82 8.62
C LEU A 30 -26.32 4.38 8.83
N SER A 31 -27.27 5.32 8.87
CA SER A 31 -28.71 5.03 8.94
C SER A 31 -29.19 4.33 7.68
N TRP A 32 -28.89 4.90 6.51
CA TRP A 32 -29.17 4.28 5.22
C TRP A 32 -28.64 2.84 5.15
N ALA A 33 -27.40 2.61 5.58
CA ALA A 33 -26.82 1.27 5.54
C ALA A 33 -27.52 0.27 6.47
N ARG A 34 -28.05 0.72 7.63
CA ARG A 34 -28.82 -0.12 8.56
C ARG A 34 -30.22 -0.42 8.05
N GLU A 35 -30.85 0.55 7.40
CA GLU A 35 -32.22 0.44 6.90
C GLU A 35 -32.30 -0.37 5.61
N THR A 36 -31.27 -0.25 4.75
CA THR A 36 -31.27 -0.89 3.41
C THR A 36 -30.82 -2.35 3.45
N TYR A 37 -29.99 -2.74 4.42
CA TYR A 37 -29.34 -4.05 4.43
C TYR A 37 -29.59 -4.82 5.74
N ALA A 38 -29.77 -6.14 5.62
CA ALA A 38 -30.03 -7.03 6.77
C ALA A 38 -28.90 -7.03 7.81
N LYS A 39 -27.65 -6.78 7.39
CA LYS A 39 -26.48 -6.70 8.26
C LYS A 39 -25.84 -5.33 8.16
N PRO A 40 -25.61 -4.62 9.30
CA PRO A 40 -24.99 -3.31 9.29
C PRO A 40 -23.54 -3.34 8.82
N LEU A 41 -22.97 -2.16 8.59
CA LEU A 41 -21.55 -2.02 8.28
C LEU A 41 -20.69 -2.57 9.42
N PRO A 42 -19.56 -3.25 9.10
CA PRO A 42 -18.61 -3.69 10.11
C PRO A 42 -18.07 -2.52 10.93
N ARG A 43 -17.92 -2.71 12.24
CA ARG A 43 -17.46 -1.67 13.20
C ARG A 43 -16.19 -0.94 12.75
N TYR A 44 -15.26 -1.62 12.09
CA TYR A 44 -14.02 -0.99 11.64
C TYR A 44 -14.26 0.11 10.60
N VAL A 45 -15.30 0.01 9.77
CA VAL A 45 -15.65 1.02 8.76
C VAL A 45 -16.11 2.30 9.45
N GLU A 46 -17.06 2.19 10.37
CA GLU A 46 -17.54 3.33 11.17
C GLU A 46 -16.40 3.97 11.98
N GLN A 47 -15.57 3.15 12.64
CA GLN A 47 -14.43 3.63 13.42
C GLN A 47 -13.41 4.38 12.57
N GLU A 48 -13.12 3.94 11.35
CA GLU A 48 -12.21 4.62 10.42
C GLU A 48 -12.76 6.00 10.02
N LEU A 49 -14.05 6.10 9.70
CA LEU A 49 -14.69 7.36 9.31
C LEU A 49 -14.79 8.34 10.48
N ARG A 50 -15.21 7.88 11.67
CA ARG A 50 -15.24 8.71 12.89
C ARG A 50 -13.84 9.16 13.32
N ALA A 51 -12.85 8.30 13.25
CA ALA A 51 -11.48 8.64 13.57
C ALA A 51 -10.89 9.65 12.57
N TYR A 52 -11.29 9.59 11.29
CA TYR A 52 -10.90 10.58 10.29
C TYR A 52 -11.35 11.99 10.68
N LEU A 53 -12.57 12.17 11.16
CA LEU A 53 -13.10 13.48 11.59
C LEU A 53 -12.31 14.11 12.76
N ARG A 54 -11.61 13.31 13.55
CA ARG A 54 -10.75 13.79 14.63
C ARG A 54 -9.30 14.04 14.21
N CYS A 55 -8.93 13.59 13.02
CA CYS A 55 -7.54 13.56 12.57
C CYS A 55 -7.00 14.94 12.22
N GLY A 56 -6.05 15.44 12.97
CA GLY A 56 -5.41 16.73 12.73
C GLY A 56 -6.22 17.94 13.17
N VAL A 57 -7.23 17.73 14.01
CA VAL A 57 -8.08 18.77 14.61
C VAL A 57 -7.56 19.04 16.02
N PHE A 58 -7.15 20.27 16.32
CA PHE A 58 -6.55 20.65 17.59
C PHE A 58 -7.45 20.39 18.81
N ALA A 59 -8.77 20.52 18.67
CA ALA A 59 -9.74 20.21 19.72
C ALA A 59 -9.67 18.75 20.21
N HIS A 60 -9.07 17.84 19.44
CA HIS A 60 -8.87 16.44 19.80
C HIS A 60 -7.46 16.12 20.32
N GLY A 61 -6.71 17.16 20.64
CA GLY A 61 -5.38 17.08 21.23
C GLY A 61 -4.25 17.36 20.24
N PHE A 62 -3.15 17.82 20.79
CA PHE A 62 -1.96 18.20 20.04
C PHE A 62 -0.69 18.00 20.87
N VAL A 63 0.44 18.05 20.21
CA VAL A 63 1.77 18.18 20.81
C VAL A 63 2.16 19.65 20.71
N HIS A 64 2.66 20.23 21.78
CA HIS A 64 3.24 21.55 21.83
C HIS A 64 4.76 21.43 21.73
N CYS A 65 5.34 22.07 20.75
CA CYS A 65 6.78 22.15 20.53
C CYS A 65 7.19 23.61 20.68
N ARG A 66 8.29 23.88 21.41
CA ARG A 66 8.77 25.25 21.68
C ARG A 66 10.24 25.37 21.33
N CYS A 67 10.63 26.49 20.75
CA CYS A 67 12.03 26.82 20.51
C CYS A 67 12.70 27.27 21.82
N ASP A 68 13.86 26.73 22.12
CA ASP A 68 14.61 27.07 23.33
C ASP A 68 15.17 28.50 23.30
N ASP A 69 15.41 29.05 22.11
CA ASP A 69 16.15 30.32 21.93
C ASP A 69 15.23 31.53 21.74
N CYS A 70 14.06 31.37 21.13
CA CYS A 70 13.16 32.48 20.80
C CYS A 70 11.72 32.29 21.20
N ASP A 71 11.43 31.23 21.97
CA ASP A 71 10.09 30.90 22.47
C ASP A 71 9.01 30.71 21.39
N ASN A 72 9.43 30.50 20.13
CA ASN A 72 8.47 30.25 19.06
C ASN A 72 7.77 28.91 19.25
N ASP A 73 6.44 28.95 19.28
CA ASP A 73 5.59 27.79 19.50
C ASP A 73 5.15 27.15 18.19
N ILE A 74 5.21 25.81 18.15
CA ILE A 74 4.71 25.00 17.05
C ILE A 74 3.72 23.97 17.59
N LEU A 75 2.47 24.04 17.14
CA LEU A 75 1.43 23.10 17.54
C LEU A 75 1.24 22.02 16.48
N VAL A 76 1.25 20.76 16.89
CA VAL A 76 1.09 19.58 16.01
C VAL A 76 -0.09 18.75 16.48
N ALA A 77 -1.21 18.86 15.77
CA ALA A 77 -2.43 18.12 16.11
C ALA A 77 -2.26 16.60 15.96
N PHE A 78 -2.90 15.82 16.85
CA PHE A 78 -2.82 14.36 16.80
C PHE A 78 -3.44 13.77 15.53
N SER A 79 -2.85 12.69 15.06
CA SER A 79 -3.30 11.95 13.90
C SER A 79 -4.08 10.69 14.29
N CYS A 80 -5.07 10.29 13.46
CA CYS A 80 -5.90 9.10 13.73
C CYS A 80 -5.16 7.77 13.57
N LYS A 81 -4.01 7.75 12.89
CA LYS A 81 -3.19 6.56 12.60
C LYS A 81 -3.93 5.43 11.86
N GLN A 82 -5.10 5.72 11.28
CA GLN A 82 -5.92 4.76 10.56
C GLN A 82 -5.31 4.34 9.22
N ARG A 83 -5.89 3.29 8.58
CA ARG A 83 -5.26 2.60 7.45
C ARG A 83 -5.90 2.86 6.09
N GLY A 84 -7.09 3.46 6.04
CA GLY A 84 -7.86 3.55 4.81
C GLY A 84 -8.50 4.90 4.55
N ALA A 85 -9.37 5.39 5.43
CA ALA A 85 -10.19 6.58 5.19
C ALA A 85 -9.39 7.89 5.16
N CYS A 86 -8.38 8.02 6.03
CA CYS A 86 -7.64 9.27 6.18
C CYS A 86 -6.48 9.40 5.17
N PRO A 87 -6.53 10.32 4.19
CA PRO A 87 -5.47 10.48 3.19
C PRO A 87 -4.12 10.84 3.79
N SER A 88 -4.11 11.64 4.84
CA SER A 88 -2.88 12.06 5.51
C SER A 88 -2.18 10.91 6.25
N CYS A 89 -2.93 10.11 7.02
CA CYS A 89 -2.35 8.97 7.74
C CYS A 89 -1.89 7.87 6.79
N THR A 90 -2.62 7.65 5.69
CA THR A 90 -2.24 6.71 4.64
C THR A 90 -1.04 7.22 3.83
N GLY A 91 -0.97 8.52 3.52
CA GLY A 91 0.19 9.16 2.89
C GLY A 91 1.45 9.05 3.76
N ARG A 92 1.34 9.32 5.06
CA ARG A 92 2.45 9.09 6.00
C ARG A 92 2.90 7.63 6.02
N ARG A 93 1.97 6.69 6.02
CA ARG A 93 2.27 5.25 5.97
C ARG A 93 2.97 4.87 4.67
N MET A 94 2.52 5.41 3.54
CA MET A 94 3.16 5.24 2.23
C MET A 94 4.63 5.66 2.26
N ALA A 95 4.92 6.86 2.75
CA ALA A 95 6.29 7.37 2.83
C ALA A 95 7.17 6.54 3.79
N ASN A 96 6.65 6.16 4.97
CA ASN A 96 7.36 5.26 5.90
C ASN A 96 7.67 3.89 5.29
N THR A 97 6.69 3.31 4.57
CA THR A 97 6.88 2.00 3.94
C THR A 97 7.94 2.07 2.85
N ALA A 98 7.90 3.11 1.99
CA ALA A 98 8.87 3.28 0.93
C ALA A 98 10.29 3.48 1.48
N ALA A 99 10.46 4.36 2.49
CA ALA A 99 11.73 4.57 3.15
C ALA A 99 12.31 3.27 3.75
N HIS A 100 11.48 2.51 4.48
CA HIS A 100 11.90 1.23 5.06
C HIS A 100 12.31 0.21 4.00
N LEU A 101 11.56 0.12 2.89
CA LEU A 101 11.86 -0.84 1.83
C LEU A 101 13.17 -0.52 1.14
N VAL A 102 13.41 0.74 0.80
CA VAL A 102 14.64 1.15 0.12
C VAL A 102 15.87 1.00 1.04
N ASP A 103 15.75 1.44 2.28
CA ASP A 103 16.91 1.47 3.18
C ASP A 103 17.23 0.11 3.83
N ARG A 104 16.22 -0.80 3.96
CA ARG A 104 16.35 -1.97 4.82
C ARG A 104 15.91 -3.29 4.21
N VAL A 105 15.40 -3.29 2.98
CA VAL A 105 14.82 -4.51 2.39
C VAL A 105 15.31 -4.74 0.98
N LEU A 106 15.21 -3.76 0.09
CA LEU A 106 15.60 -3.89 -1.31
C LEU A 106 17.13 -3.70 -1.41
N PRO A 107 17.88 -4.73 -1.83
CA PRO A 107 19.29 -4.58 -2.13
C PRO A 107 19.49 -3.66 -3.34
N ASP A 108 20.72 -3.16 -3.53
CA ASP A 108 21.05 -2.29 -4.67
C ASP A 108 21.29 -3.11 -5.95
N VAL A 109 20.25 -3.77 -6.40
CA VAL A 109 20.19 -4.51 -7.65
C VAL A 109 19.01 -4.00 -8.47
N PRO A 110 18.99 -4.23 -9.80
CA PRO A 110 17.83 -3.83 -10.61
C PRO A 110 16.55 -4.46 -10.10
N VAL A 111 15.46 -3.69 -10.14
CA VAL A 111 14.12 -4.17 -9.77
C VAL A 111 13.14 -3.95 -10.91
N ARG A 112 12.22 -4.89 -11.08
CA ARG A 112 11.13 -4.80 -12.06
C ARG A 112 9.78 -4.88 -11.37
N GLN A 113 8.84 -4.02 -11.79
CA GLN A 113 7.48 -4.08 -11.32
C GLN A 113 6.62 -4.94 -12.25
N TYR A 114 5.94 -5.91 -11.66
CA TYR A 114 4.86 -6.66 -12.28
C TYR A 114 3.54 -6.23 -11.66
N VAL A 115 2.54 -5.90 -12.48
CA VAL A 115 1.21 -5.50 -12.02
C VAL A 115 0.19 -6.50 -12.54
N LEU A 116 -0.49 -7.21 -11.64
CA LEU A 116 -1.59 -8.12 -11.99
C LEU A 116 -2.91 -7.56 -11.50
N SER A 117 -3.82 -7.28 -12.43
CA SER A 117 -5.23 -7.00 -12.15
C SER A 117 -6.05 -8.28 -12.24
N LEU A 118 -6.95 -8.46 -11.28
CA LEU A 118 -7.84 -9.63 -11.24
C LEU A 118 -9.08 -9.42 -12.14
N PRO A 119 -9.66 -10.51 -12.66
CA PRO A 119 -10.96 -10.49 -13.32
C PRO A 119 -12.02 -9.80 -12.46
N PHE A 120 -13.00 -9.19 -13.10
CA PHE A 120 -14.03 -8.40 -12.43
C PHE A 120 -14.73 -9.21 -11.32
N GLU A 121 -15.08 -10.45 -11.60
CA GLU A 121 -15.81 -11.37 -10.70
C GLU A 121 -15.00 -11.70 -9.45
N LEU A 122 -13.68 -11.74 -9.55
CA LEU A 122 -12.80 -12.04 -8.42
C LEU A 122 -12.47 -10.83 -7.54
N ARG A 123 -12.80 -9.60 -7.96
CA ARG A 123 -12.39 -8.39 -7.23
C ARG A 123 -13.04 -8.27 -5.87
N ALA A 124 -14.35 -8.45 -5.77
CA ALA A 124 -15.05 -8.43 -4.49
C ALA A 124 -14.58 -9.58 -3.59
N LEU A 125 -14.48 -10.79 -4.16
CA LEU A 125 -14.03 -11.97 -3.43
C LEU A 125 -12.62 -11.76 -2.85
N ALA A 126 -11.67 -11.28 -3.65
CA ALA A 126 -10.31 -10.98 -3.20
C ALA A 126 -10.24 -9.80 -2.22
N ALA A 127 -11.19 -8.85 -2.32
CA ALA A 127 -11.26 -7.71 -1.42
C ALA A 127 -11.65 -8.12 0.00
N PHE A 128 -12.59 -9.04 0.18
CA PHE A 128 -13.17 -9.35 1.47
C PHE A 128 -12.80 -10.74 2.02
N LYS A 129 -12.29 -11.65 1.18
CA LYS A 129 -11.75 -12.95 1.61
C LYS A 129 -10.21 -12.95 1.58
N PRO A 130 -9.53 -12.78 2.72
CA PRO A 130 -8.06 -12.69 2.78
C PRO A 130 -7.34 -13.94 2.26
N GLU A 131 -7.99 -15.12 2.32
CA GLU A 131 -7.46 -16.37 1.78
C GLU A 131 -7.39 -16.36 0.26
N VAL A 132 -8.38 -15.77 -0.42
CA VAL A 132 -8.38 -15.62 -1.89
C VAL A 132 -7.23 -14.71 -2.32
N LEU A 133 -7.11 -13.54 -1.69
CA LEU A 133 -6.00 -12.65 -1.98
C LEU A 133 -4.64 -13.31 -1.73
N ARG A 134 -4.50 -14.05 -0.61
CA ARG A 134 -3.26 -14.78 -0.30
C ARG A 134 -2.91 -15.80 -1.36
N ALA A 135 -3.90 -16.55 -1.83
CA ALA A 135 -3.72 -17.53 -2.88
C ALA A 135 -3.31 -16.87 -4.20
N MET A 136 -4.04 -15.83 -4.64
CA MET A 136 -3.73 -15.10 -5.88
C MET A 136 -2.32 -14.49 -5.84
N ALA A 137 -1.94 -13.84 -4.75
CA ALA A 137 -0.62 -13.25 -4.58
C ALA A 137 0.49 -14.31 -4.62
N ARG A 138 0.28 -15.47 -3.95
CA ARG A 138 1.23 -16.58 -3.98
C ARG A 138 1.39 -17.15 -5.39
N LEU A 139 0.28 -17.48 -6.05
CA LEU A 139 0.30 -18.03 -7.41
C LEU A 139 1.00 -17.10 -8.40
N PHE A 140 0.78 -15.80 -8.26
CA PHE A 140 1.40 -14.81 -9.10
C PHE A 140 2.92 -14.74 -8.88
N VAL A 141 3.36 -14.57 -7.63
CA VAL A 141 4.79 -14.50 -7.31
C VAL A 141 5.53 -15.79 -7.65
N GLU A 142 4.95 -16.97 -7.37
CA GLU A 142 5.52 -18.27 -7.75
C GLU A 142 5.67 -18.41 -9.28
N SER A 143 4.73 -17.85 -10.06
CA SER A 143 4.81 -17.88 -11.53
C SER A 143 5.94 -17.01 -12.05
N ILE A 144 6.14 -15.81 -11.48
CA ILE A 144 7.27 -14.92 -11.79
C ILE A 144 8.59 -15.59 -11.39
N PHE A 145 8.70 -16.10 -10.17
CA PHE A 145 9.92 -16.77 -9.68
C PHE A 145 10.26 -18.00 -10.53
N GLY A 146 9.24 -18.73 -11.01
CA GLY A 146 9.42 -19.84 -11.94
C GLY A 146 10.07 -19.41 -13.24
N LEU A 147 9.71 -18.26 -13.79
CA LEU A 147 10.35 -17.70 -14.99
C LEU A 147 11.84 -17.41 -14.73
N TYR A 148 12.15 -16.64 -13.66
CA TYR A 148 13.55 -16.27 -13.35
C TYR A 148 14.43 -17.48 -13.06
N ARG A 149 13.94 -18.44 -12.27
CA ARG A 149 14.69 -19.67 -11.97
C ARG A 149 14.91 -20.54 -13.20
N THR A 150 13.94 -20.61 -14.11
CA THR A 150 14.07 -21.39 -15.37
C THR A 150 15.11 -20.75 -16.28
N ARG A 151 15.08 -19.43 -16.41
CA ARG A 151 16.09 -18.70 -17.18
C ARG A 151 17.48 -18.82 -16.56
N GLY A 152 17.60 -18.68 -15.23
CA GLY A 152 18.85 -18.90 -14.52
C GLY A 152 19.44 -20.27 -14.79
N ARG A 153 18.64 -21.35 -14.68
CA ARG A 153 19.10 -22.72 -14.99
C ARG A 153 19.56 -22.90 -16.43
N ARG A 154 18.88 -22.28 -17.41
CA ARG A 154 19.31 -22.32 -18.80
C ARG A 154 20.67 -21.65 -19.01
N ASN A 155 21.02 -20.69 -18.15
CA ASN A 155 22.33 -20.01 -18.16
C ASN A 155 23.33 -20.64 -17.17
N GLY A 156 23.12 -21.90 -16.75
CA GLY A 156 24.03 -22.60 -15.83
C GLY A 156 23.91 -22.21 -14.35
N LEU A 157 23.00 -21.29 -14.00
CA LEU A 157 22.84 -20.81 -12.61
C LEU A 157 21.93 -21.77 -11.83
N MET A 158 22.55 -22.74 -11.17
CA MET A 158 21.81 -23.72 -10.37
C MET A 158 21.49 -23.17 -8.98
N GLY A 159 20.33 -23.55 -8.42
CA GLY A 159 19.93 -23.11 -7.07
C GLY A 159 19.58 -21.63 -6.95
N GLY A 160 19.33 -20.96 -8.06
CA GLY A 160 18.99 -19.53 -8.08
C GLY A 160 17.75 -19.18 -7.25
N GLU A 161 17.87 -18.19 -6.35
CA GLU A 161 16.83 -17.72 -5.47
C GLU A 161 16.36 -16.29 -5.82
N CYS A 162 15.04 -16.09 -5.76
CA CYS A 162 14.41 -14.82 -6.12
C CYS A 162 13.89 -14.07 -4.90
N GLY A 163 13.71 -12.75 -5.04
CA GLY A 163 13.11 -11.90 -4.00
C GLY A 163 12.08 -10.95 -4.57
N ALA A 164 11.01 -10.69 -3.81
CA ALA A 164 10.00 -9.72 -4.20
C ALA A 164 9.26 -9.11 -3.01
N VAL A 165 8.70 -7.92 -3.25
CA VAL A 165 7.75 -7.25 -2.36
C VAL A 165 6.44 -7.02 -3.11
N THR A 166 5.32 -7.50 -2.57
CA THR A 166 3.99 -7.28 -3.13
C THR A 166 3.26 -6.18 -2.36
N PHE A 167 2.69 -5.23 -3.10
CA PHE A 167 1.73 -4.25 -2.60
C PHE A 167 0.34 -4.60 -3.15
N VAL A 168 -0.64 -4.63 -2.25
CA VAL A 168 -2.04 -4.87 -2.62
C VAL A 168 -2.77 -3.55 -2.65
N GLN A 169 -3.29 -3.18 -3.81
CA GLN A 169 -4.20 -2.05 -3.98
C GLN A 169 -5.61 -2.57 -4.23
N ARG A 170 -6.60 -1.93 -3.60
CA ARG A 170 -8.01 -2.33 -3.68
C ARG A 170 -8.84 -1.40 -4.57
N PHE A 171 -8.23 -0.38 -5.15
CA PHE A 171 -8.91 0.73 -5.81
C PHE A 171 -8.36 0.99 -7.20
N GLY A 172 -9.23 1.45 -8.07
CA GLY A 172 -8.85 1.99 -9.38
C GLY A 172 -8.85 3.52 -9.41
N GLY A 173 -8.53 4.08 -10.56
CA GLY A 173 -8.39 5.53 -10.79
C GLY A 173 -9.67 6.37 -10.60
N SER A 174 -10.84 5.74 -10.48
CA SER A 174 -12.15 6.40 -10.34
C SER A 174 -12.86 6.04 -9.03
N LEU A 175 -12.13 5.71 -7.96
CA LEU A 175 -12.68 5.23 -6.68
C LEU A 175 -13.56 3.96 -6.84
N ASN A 176 -13.25 3.14 -7.82
CA ASN A 176 -13.88 1.85 -8.00
C ASN A 176 -13.12 0.75 -7.27
N LEU A 177 -13.83 -0.28 -6.81
CA LEU A 177 -13.21 -1.48 -6.26
C LEU A 177 -12.48 -2.23 -7.36
N ASN A 178 -11.17 -2.25 -7.29
CA ASN A 178 -10.29 -2.91 -8.25
C ASN A 178 -9.09 -3.50 -7.51
N VAL A 179 -9.21 -4.76 -7.11
CA VAL A 179 -8.11 -5.45 -6.43
C VAL A 179 -7.05 -5.85 -7.45
N HIS A 180 -5.86 -5.32 -7.27
CA HIS A 180 -4.69 -5.63 -8.08
C HIS A 180 -3.42 -5.62 -7.23
N MET A 181 -2.40 -6.25 -7.73
CA MET A 181 -1.13 -6.44 -7.02
C MET A 181 0.00 -5.82 -7.82
N HIS A 182 0.75 -4.92 -7.17
CA HIS A 182 2.04 -4.45 -7.65
C HIS A 182 3.11 -5.29 -6.98
N VAL A 183 3.89 -6.03 -7.75
CA VAL A 183 4.99 -6.86 -7.27
C VAL A 183 6.29 -6.27 -7.75
N VAL A 184 7.10 -5.75 -6.82
CA VAL A 184 8.47 -5.30 -7.09
C VAL A 184 9.37 -6.51 -6.90
N VAL A 185 9.94 -7.00 -7.98
CA VAL A 185 10.79 -8.19 -8.05
C VAL A 185 12.22 -7.76 -8.26
N LEU A 186 13.18 -8.39 -7.61
CA LEU A 186 14.59 -8.27 -7.94
C LEU A 186 14.79 -8.86 -9.34
N ASP A 187 15.28 -8.07 -10.32
CA ASP A 187 15.25 -8.41 -11.77
C ASP A 187 16.35 -9.42 -12.14
N GLY A 188 16.39 -10.55 -11.39
CA GLY A 188 17.37 -11.61 -11.53
C GLY A 188 17.26 -12.68 -10.44
N VAL A 189 18.34 -13.40 -10.22
CA VAL A 189 18.47 -14.46 -9.21
C VAL A 189 19.75 -14.29 -8.39
N PHE A 190 19.67 -14.62 -7.11
CA PHE A 190 20.84 -14.81 -6.26
C PHE A 190 21.30 -16.26 -6.33
N VAL A 191 22.61 -16.47 -6.46
CA VAL A 191 23.25 -17.79 -6.42
C VAL A 191 24.37 -17.79 -5.39
N ARG A 192 24.61 -18.91 -4.72
CA ARG A 192 25.80 -19.09 -3.88
C ARG A 192 26.96 -19.49 -4.79
N ASP A 193 27.95 -18.65 -4.77
CA ASP A 193 29.25 -18.90 -5.40
C ASP A 193 30.24 -19.33 -4.30
N ALA A 194 31.14 -20.27 -4.62
CA ALA A 194 32.09 -20.80 -3.64
C ALA A 194 33.11 -19.74 -3.18
N ASP A 195 33.53 -18.85 -4.09
CA ASP A 195 34.59 -17.88 -3.85
C ASP A 195 34.05 -16.50 -3.43
N HIS A 196 32.86 -16.14 -3.90
CA HIS A 196 32.28 -14.79 -3.73
C HIS A 196 31.07 -14.73 -2.81
N GLY A 197 30.64 -15.86 -2.24
CA GLY A 197 29.47 -15.94 -1.37
C GLY A 197 28.14 -15.82 -2.15
N VAL A 198 27.25 -14.91 -1.76
CA VAL A 198 25.95 -14.72 -2.45
C VAL A 198 26.09 -13.65 -3.52
N VAL A 199 25.91 -14.02 -4.80
CA VAL A 199 26.06 -13.15 -5.97
C VAL A 199 24.71 -12.99 -6.67
N PHE A 200 24.42 -11.79 -7.17
CA PHE A 200 23.22 -11.50 -7.94
C PHE A 200 23.51 -11.52 -9.45
N HIS A 201 22.75 -12.31 -10.17
CA HIS A 201 22.79 -12.39 -11.64
C HIS A 201 21.54 -11.72 -12.22
N VAL A 202 21.77 -10.67 -13.00
CA VAL A 202 20.67 -9.91 -13.66
C VAL A 202 20.04 -10.76 -14.75
N ALA A 203 18.71 -10.77 -14.82
CA ALA A 203 17.99 -11.48 -15.87
C ALA A 203 17.71 -10.57 -17.07
N PRO A 204 17.66 -11.11 -18.30
CA PRO A 204 17.18 -10.36 -19.46
C PRO A 204 15.71 -9.96 -19.29
N PRO A 205 15.25 -8.89 -19.97
CA PRO A 205 13.86 -8.46 -19.93
C PRO A 205 12.89 -9.59 -20.28
N PRO A 206 11.70 -9.66 -19.66
CA PRO A 206 10.68 -10.63 -20.06
C PRO A 206 10.17 -10.33 -21.47
N THR A 207 9.92 -11.36 -22.24
CA THR A 207 9.26 -11.27 -23.56
C THR A 207 7.74 -11.33 -23.39
N LEU A 208 6.97 -11.01 -24.42
CA LEU A 208 5.51 -11.20 -24.42
C LEU A 208 5.14 -12.66 -24.15
N VAL A 209 5.86 -13.61 -24.74
CA VAL A 209 5.64 -15.05 -24.50
C VAL A 209 5.81 -15.44 -23.04
N ASP A 210 6.78 -14.85 -22.36
CA ASP A 210 6.95 -15.06 -20.91
C ASP A 210 5.78 -14.51 -20.10
N LEU A 211 5.30 -13.31 -20.45
CA LEU A 211 4.17 -12.68 -19.76
C LEU A 211 2.89 -13.48 -19.99
N GLU A 212 2.65 -13.96 -21.20
CA GLU A 212 1.54 -14.86 -21.53
C GLU A 212 1.62 -16.16 -20.73
N ALA A 213 2.81 -16.76 -20.63
CA ALA A 213 3.03 -17.96 -19.84
C ALA A 213 2.76 -17.72 -18.33
N ILE A 214 3.15 -16.56 -17.78
CA ILE A 214 2.83 -16.18 -16.41
C ILE A 214 1.32 -16.07 -16.22
N VAL A 215 0.62 -15.30 -17.07
CA VAL A 215 -0.83 -15.07 -16.95
C VAL A 215 -1.58 -16.39 -17.06
N ARG A 216 -1.27 -17.23 -18.05
CA ARG A 216 -1.87 -18.56 -18.24
C ARG A 216 -1.69 -19.42 -16.98
N ARG A 217 -0.46 -19.52 -16.46
CA ARG A 217 -0.17 -20.30 -15.25
C ARG A 217 -0.93 -19.78 -14.03
N VAL A 218 -1.03 -18.46 -13.85
CA VAL A 218 -1.79 -17.85 -12.75
C VAL A 218 -3.27 -18.18 -12.89
N ARG A 219 -3.85 -17.97 -14.07
CA ARG A 219 -5.25 -18.25 -14.38
C ARG A 219 -5.60 -19.71 -14.12
N ASP A 220 -4.86 -20.65 -14.70
CA ASP A 220 -5.15 -22.08 -14.61
C ASP A 220 -5.07 -22.57 -13.16
N ARG A 221 -4.04 -22.17 -12.43
CA ARG A 221 -3.88 -22.51 -11.01
C ARG A 221 -4.90 -21.82 -10.13
N ALA A 222 -5.31 -20.59 -10.46
CA ALA A 222 -6.36 -19.87 -9.75
C ALA A 222 -7.70 -20.59 -9.88
N LEU A 223 -8.09 -21.00 -11.08
CA LEU A 223 -9.34 -21.74 -11.33
C LEU A 223 -9.36 -23.07 -10.57
N VAL A 224 -8.28 -23.85 -10.61
CA VAL A 224 -8.16 -25.10 -9.85
C VAL A 224 -8.29 -24.84 -8.34
N TRP A 225 -7.62 -23.79 -7.84
CA TRP A 225 -7.68 -23.46 -6.41
C TRP A 225 -9.09 -23.01 -5.97
N LEU A 226 -9.75 -22.18 -6.78
CA LEU A 226 -11.12 -21.70 -6.51
C LEU A 226 -12.14 -22.86 -6.53
N ARG A 227 -12.07 -23.76 -7.52
CA ARG A 227 -12.91 -24.96 -7.61
C ARG A 227 -12.77 -25.83 -6.36
N ARG A 228 -11.52 -26.15 -5.97
CA ARG A 228 -11.26 -26.96 -4.76
C ARG A 228 -11.78 -26.35 -3.46
N ARG A 229 -12.08 -25.06 -3.46
CA ARG A 229 -12.63 -24.32 -2.31
C ARG A 229 -14.13 -24.07 -2.43
N GLY A 230 -14.78 -24.54 -3.48
CA GLY A 230 -16.19 -24.27 -3.72
C GLY A 230 -16.50 -22.77 -3.90
N LEU A 231 -15.53 -22.00 -4.42
CA LEU A 231 -15.65 -20.55 -4.62
C LEU A 231 -16.00 -20.18 -6.07
N LEU A 232 -16.09 -21.15 -6.95
CA LEU A 232 -16.67 -21.02 -8.28
C LEU A 232 -18.03 -21.71 -8.23
N ASP A 233 -19.07 -20.93 -8.45
CA ASP A 233 -20.41 -21.48 -8.61
C ASP A 233 -20.58 -21.87 -10.08
N GLU A 234 -20.59 -23.16 -10.35
CA GLU A 234 -20.76 -23.74 -11.69
C GLU A 234 -22.23 -24.00 -12.04
N ARG A 235 -23.17 -23.71 -11.11
CA ARG A 235 -24.60 -23.85 -11.36
C ARG A 235 -25.10 -22.83 -12.41
N PRO A 236 -26.10 -23.17 -13.23
CA PRO A 236 -26.76 -22.23 -14.13
C PRO A 236 -27.29 -21.00 -13.39
N LEU A 237 -27.31 -19.84 -14.05
CA LEU A 237 -27.76 -18.56 -13.46
C LEU A 237 -29.19 -18.65 -12.90
N GLU A 238 -30.04 -19.43 -13.53
CA GLU A 238 -31.43 -19.67 -13.15
C GLU A 238 -31.56 -20.37 -11.78
N GLU A 239 -30.61 -21.23 -11.42
CA GLU A 239 -30.60 -21.95 -10.15
C GLU A 239 -30.00 -21.13 -9.00
N ARG A 240 -29.31 -20.00 -9.31
CA ARG A 240 -28.61 -19.18 -8.32
C ARG A 240 -29.51 -18.16 -7.63
N SER A 241 -30.65 -17.83 -8.22
CA SER A 241 -31.48 -16.67 -7.81
C SER A 241 -32.31 -16.90 -6.55
N ASN A 242 -32.59 -18.16 -6.19
CA ASN A 242 -33.55 -18.46 -5.12
C ASN A 242 -32.93 -18.67 -3.73
N GLU A 243 -31.60 -18.75 -3.60
CA GLU A 243 -30.90 -19.02 -2.34
C GLU A 243 -29.90 -17.94 -1.91
N ALA A 244 -29.89 -16.79 -2.58
CA ALA A 244 -28.95 -15.74 -2.22
C ALA A 244 -29.26 -15.18 -0.82
N PRO A 245 -28.34 -15.26 0.14
CA PRO A 245 -28.55 -14.63 1.44
C PRO A 245 -28.70 -13.11 1.26
N GLU A 246 -29.56 -12.50 2.06
CA GLU A 246 -29.71 -11.04 2.07
C GLU A 246 -28.36 -10.34 2.20
N PRO A 247 -28.05 -9.37 1.31
CA PRO A 247 -26.72 -8.74 1.28
C PRO A 247 -26.44 -7.95 2.54
N ALA A 248 -25.22 -8.05 3.03
CA ALA A 248 -24.74 -7.16 4.09
C ALA A 248 -24.45 -5.76 3.53
N ALA A 249 -24.50 -4.72 4.38
CA ALA A 249 -24.23 -3.34 3.95
C ALA A 249 -22.86 -3.18 3.27
N LEU A 250 -21.85 -3.95 3.69
CA LEU A 250 -20.54 -3.90 3.04
C LEU A 250 -20.56 -4.50 1.62
N ASP A 251 -21.37 -5.53 1.38
CA ASP A 251 -21.54 -6.12 0.04
C ASP A 251 -22.26 -5.13 -0.88
N GLY A 252 -23.27 -4.42 -0.38
CA GLY A 252 -23.91 -3.32 -1.09
C GLY A 252 -22.94 -2.17 -1.43
N CYS A 253 -22.11 -1.77 -0.49
CA CYS A 253 -21.04 -0.80 -0.73
C CYS A 253 -20.05 -1.31 -1.79
N ALA A 254 -19.72 -2.61 -1.80
CA ALA A 254 -18.86 -3.21 -2.79
C ALA A 254 -19.51 -3.20 -4.18
N ALA A 255 -20.78 -3.54 -4.29
CA ALA A 255 -21.54 -3.48 -5.53
C ALA A 255 -21.55 -2.06 -6.11
N ILE A 256 -21.82 -1.05 -5.28
CA ILE A 256 -21.72 0.38 -5.65
C ILE A 256 -20.30 0.72 -6.12
N ALA A 257 -19.26 0.26 -5.42
CA ALA A 257 -17.88 0.55 -5.78
C ALA A 257 -17.43 -0.21 -7.04
N MET A 258 -18.00 -1.35 -7.37
CA MET A 258 -17.76 -2.09 -8.60
C MET A 258 -18.51 -1.48 -9.79
N TYR A 259 -19.65 -0.87 -9.54
CA TYR A 259 -20.43 -0.22 -10.60
C TYR A 259 -19.63 0.92 -11.23
N ARG A 260 -19.48 0.91 -12.56
CA ARG A 260 -18.68 1.90 -13.28
C ARG A 260 -19.34 3.28 -13.31
N GLY A 261 -20.67 3.35 -13.18
CA GLY A 261 -21.44 4.59 -13.07
C GLY A 261 -21.25 5.55 -14.25
N THR A 262 -21.97 6.65 -14.22
CA THR A 262 -21.87 7.70 -15.24
C THR A 262 -20.64 8.56 -15.00
N LEU A 263 -19.82 8.73 -16.02
CA LEU A 263 -18.77 9.75 -16.06
C LEU A 263 -19.38 11.03 -16.67
N ALA A 264 -19.02 12.18 -16.10
CA ALA A 264 -19.49 13.48 -16.56
C ALA A 264 -18.33 14.37 -17.01
N MET A 265 -18.57 15.19 -18.03
CA MET A 265 -17.73 16.33 -18.38
C MET A 265 -18.15 17.49 -17.49
N LEU A 266 -17.21 18.03 -16.72
CA LEU A 266 -17.40 19.29 -16.00
C LEU A 266 -16.64 20.38 -16.75
N PRO A 267 -17.10 21.66 -16.67
CA PRO A 267 -16.33 22.79 -17.22
C PRO A 267 -14.93 22.80 -16.60
N ALA A 268 -13.94 23.11 -17.41
CA ALA A 268 -12.57 23.31 -16.92
C ALA A 268 -12.57 24.46 -15.91
N SER A 269 -11.96 24.24 -14.75
CA SER A 269 -11.64 25.34 -13.83
C SER A 269 -10.25 25.90 -14.18
N GLU A 270 -10.04 27.17 -13.93
CA GLU A 270 -8.79 27.87 -14.23
C GLU A 270 -7.54 27.22 -13.59
N ASP A 271 -7.71 26.40 -12.55
CA ASP A 271 -6.66 25.64 -11.89
C ASP A 271 -6.20 24.36 -12.62
N GLU A 272 -6.75 24.01 -13.80
CA GLU A 272 -6.38 22.78 -14.53
C GLU A 272 -5.13 22.95 -15.44
N ALA A 273 -4.47 24.09 -15.42
CA ALA A 273 -3.36 24.41 -16.33
C ALA A 273 -2.03 23.75 -15.98
N ASP A 274 -1.86 23.14 -14.80
CA ASP A 274 -0.61 22.47 -14.41
C ASP A 274 -0.73 20.96 -14.43
N GLY A 275 -0.59 20.41 -15.62
CA GLY A 275 -0.65 18.96 -15.92
C GLY A 275 0.71 18.33 -16.12
N SER A 276 1.60 18.39 -15.12
CA SER A 276 2.77 17.51 -15.07
C SER A 276 2.31 16.06 -14.87
N SER A 277 1.92 15.38 -15.95
CA SER A 277 1.79 13.93 -15.96
C SER A 277 3.17 13.33 -15.93
N SER A 278 3.61 12.85 -14.75
CA SER A 278 4.84 12.07 -14.66
C SER A 278 4.78 10.84 -15.58
N GLU A 279 5.88 10.47 -16.21
CA GLU A 279 5.97 9.29 -17.10
C GLU A 279 5.49 7.99 -16.44
N THR A 280 5.54 7.91 -15.11
CA THR A 280 4.99 6.80 -14.33
C THR A 280 3.46 6.64 -14.43
N ASP A 281 2.73 7.65 -14.90
CA ASP A 281 1.27 7.60 -15.04
C ASP A 281 0.80 6.90 -16.33
N LYS A 282 1.68 6.61 -17.27
CA LYS A 282 1.40 5.89 -18.51
C LYS A 282 1.43 4.36 -18.36
N ILE A 283 1.65 3.85 -17.15
CA ILE A 283 1.76 2.42 -16.86
C ILE A 283 0.40 1.74 -17.04
N GLY A 284 0.26 0.95 -18.09
CA GLY A 284 -0.89 0.08 -18.32
C GLY A 284 -1.84 0.49 -19.46
N ALA A 285 -1.42 1.35 -20.38
CA ALA A 285 -2.18 1.58 -21.60
C ALA A 285 -2.22 0.30 -22.45
N PRO A 286 -3.37 -0.10 -23.03
CA PRO A 286 -3.44 -1.18 -24.02
C PRO A 286 -2.50 -0.85 -25.19
N GLY A 287 -1.61 -1.81 -25.57
CA GLY A 287 -0.60 -1.62 -26.62
C GLY A 287 0.83 -1.42 -26.13
N SER A 288 1.09 -1.46 -24.83
CA SER A 288 2.46 -1.50 -24.30
C SER A 288 3.12 -2.85 -24.65
N ALA A 289 4.38 -2.82 -25.12
CA ALA A 289 5.19 -4.01 -25.42
C ALA A 289 5.33 -5.00 -24.24
N PHE A 290 4.89 -4.63 -23.03
CA PHE A 290 4.97 -5.43 -21.81
C PHE A 290 3.60 -5.59 -21.12
N ALA A 291 2.51 -5.63 -21.88
CA ALA A 291 1.16 -5.82 -21.35
C ALA A 291 0.47 -7.00 -22.02
N VAL A 292 -0.13 -7.89 -21.24
CA VAL A 292 -0.87 -9.09 -21.69
C VAL A 292 -2.15 -9.21 -20.89
N GLU A 293 -3.25 -9.55 -21.57
CA GLU A 293 -4.52 -9.87 -20.94
C GLU A 293 -5.02 -11.25 -21.35
N ARG A 294 -5.59 -11.98 -20.38
CA ARG A 294 -6.25 -13.26 -20.63
C ARG A 294 -7.38 -13.49 -19.62
N ASP A 295 -8.59 -13.70 -20.11
CA ASP A 295 -9.77 -14.02 -19.29
C ASP A 295 -9.94 -13.04 -18.11
N GLY A 296 -9.76 -11.74 -18.36
CA GLY A 296 -9.86 -10.68 -17.36
C GLY A 296 -8.64 -10.54 -16.43
N PHE A 297 -7.68 -11.46 -16.48
CA PHE A 297 -6.36 -11.25 -15.84
C PHE A 297 -5.52 -10.36 -16.74
N ASN A 298 -5.14 -9.18 -16.25
CA ASN A 298 -4.28 -8.26 -16.99
C ASN A 298 -2.94 -8.13 -16.27
N LEU A 299 -1.84 -8.38 -16.99
CA LEU A 299 -0.47 -8.33 -16.51
C LEU A 299 0.31 -7.24 -17.25
N HIS A 300 1.04 -6.43 -16.51
CA HIS A 300 1.98 -5.45 -17.04
C HIS A 300 3.35 -5.57 -16.34
N ALA A 301 4.47 -5.46 -17.08
CA ALA A 301 5.84 -5.61 -16.56
C ALA A 301 6.85 -4.58 -17.12
N GLY A 302 6.38 -3.45 -17.65
CA GLY A 302 7.22 -2.47 -18.37
C GLY A 302 8.10 -1.57 -17.50
N VAL A 303 7.91 -1.54 -16.16
CA VAL A 303 8.69 -0.66 -15.29
C VAL A 303 9.89 -1.41 -14.72
N ARG A 304 11.09 -0.92 -15.01
CA ARG A 304 12.37 -1.37 -14.46
C ARG A 304 13.10 -0.18 -13.84
N ILE A 305 13.73 -0.37 -12.71
CA ILE A 305 14.58 0.61 -12.02
C ILE A 305 15.96 -0.03 -11.88
N GLU A 306 16.98 0.68 -12.29
CA GLU A 306 18.37 0.21 -12.26
C GLU A 306 18.93 0.18 -10.83
N ALA A 307 20.03 -0.55 -10.66
CA ALA A 307 20.84 -0.46 -9.47
C ALA A 307 21.38 0.98 -9.30
N GLY A 308 21.44 1.46 -8.04
CA GLY A 308 21.88 2.81 -7.71
C GLY A 308 20.81 3.92 -7.84
N ASP A 309 19.66 3.64 -8.46
CA ASP A 309 18.53 4.60 -8.52
C ASP A 309 17.60 4.46 -7.29
N ASP A 310 18.07 4.95 -6.15
CA ASP A 310 17.30 4.93 -4.90
C ASP A 310 16.05 5.79 -4.95
N LEU A 311 16.11 6.91 -5.67
CA LEU A 311 14.94 7.79 -5.83
C LEU A 311 13.87 7.12 -6.67
N GLY A 312 14.24 6.46 -7.76
CA GLY A 312 13.34 5.66 -8.58
C GLY A 312 12.71 4.51 -7.78
N ARG A 313 13.53 3.79 -7.00
CA ARG A 313 13.05 2.72 -6.10
C ARG A 313 12.08 3.27 -5.04
N GLU A 314 12.37 4.41 -4.44
CA GLU A 314 11.49 5.04 -3.45
C GLU A 314 10.17 5.52 -4.08
N ARG A 315 10.21 6.14 -5.27
CA ARG A 315 9.01 6.51 -6.04
C ARG A 315 8.15 5.30 -6.37
N LEU A 316 8.78 4.20 -6.83
CA LEU A 316 8.09 2.96 -7.12
C LEU A 316 7.40 2.37 -5.90
N CYS A 317 8.07 2.32 -4.75
CA CYS A 317 7.51 1.85 -3.49
C CYS A 317 6.38 2.75 -2.98
N ARG A 318 6.52 4.07 -3.09
CA ARG A 318 5.44 5.03 -2.77
C ARG A 318 4.22 4.80 -3.66
N TYR A 319 4.43 4.60 -4.96
CA TYR A 319 3.34 4.30 -5.89
C TYR A 319 2.59 2.99 -5.52
N GLY A 320 3.32 1.93 -5.18
CA GLY A 320 2.74 0.67 -4.70
C GLY A 320 1.93 0.82 -3.41
N ALA A 321 2.42 1.64 -2.47
CA ALA A 321 1.81 1.86 -1.15
C ALA A 321 0.83 3.05 -1.09
N ARG A 322 0.48 3.68 -2.21
CA ARG A 322 -0.34 4.91 -2.26
C ARG A 322 -1.74 4.74 -1.66
N PRO A 323 -2.36 5.82 -1.14
CA PRO A 323 -3.73 5.83 -0.67
C PRO A 323 -4.76 5.74 -1.82
N PRO A 324 -6.00 5.27 -1.55
CA PRO A 324 -7.06 5.19 -2.55
C PRO A 324 -7.59 6.55 -3.01
N LEU A 325 -7.54 7.57 -2.14
CA LEU A 325 -8.11 8.88 -2.38
C LEU A 325 -7.02 9.96 -2.41
N SER A 326 -7.10 10.86 -3.40
CA SER A 326 -6.38 12.15 -3.45
C SER A 326 -7.38 13.28 -3.23
N LEU A 327 -7.10 14.18 -2.29
CA LEU A 327 -7.96 15.32 -1.97
C LEU A 327 -8.05 16.30 -3.12
N GLU A 328 -6.97 16.52 -3.86
CA GLU A 328 -6.87 17.42 -5.02
C GLU A 328 -7.81 17.02 -6.17
N ARG A 329 -8.27 15.76 -6.18
CA ARG A 329 -9.17 15.21 -7.19
C ARG A 329 -10.64 15.24 -6.78
N LEU A 330 -10.95 15.68 -5.56
CA LEU A 330 -12.27 15.69 -4.97
C LEU A 330 -12.82 17.11 -4.87
N ARG A 331 -14.01 17.35 -5.43
CA ARG A 331 -14.71 18.65 -5.37
C ARG A 331 -16.16 18.45 -4.92
N ARG A 332 -16.67 19.39 -4.12
CA ARG A 332 -18.12 19.48 -3.83
C ARG A 332 -18.80 20.25 -4.96
N LEU A 333 -19.95 19.78 -5.36
CA LEU A 333 -20.82 20.42 -6.34
C LEU A 333 -22.12 20.88 -5.65
N SER A 334 -22.90 21.73 -6.32
CA SER A 334 -24.23 22.10 -5.89
C SER A 334 -25.18 20.89 -5.78
N GLY A 335 -26.21 20.99 -4.94
CA GLY A 335 -27.19 19.91 -4.75
C GLY A 335 -26.63 18.67 -4.06
N GLY A 336 -25.64 18.81 -3.18
CA GLY A 336 -25.08 17.68 -2.40
C GLY A 336 -24.29 16.65 -3.22
N ARG A 337 -23.99 16.96 -4.48
CA ARG A 337 -23.20 16.11 -5.37
C ARG A 337 -21.71 16.31 -5.14
N VAL A 338 -20.95 15.32 -5.60
CA VAL A 338 -19.49 15.28 -5.48
C VAL A 338 -18.90 14.89 -6.83
N ALA A 339 -17.87 15.58 -7.27
CA ALA A 339 -17.07 15.21 -8.43
C ALA A 339 -15.71 14.67 -8.00
N TYR A 340 -15.30 13.57 -8.62
CA TYR A 340 -13.96 13.01 -8.45
C TYR A 340 -13.28 12.88 -9.80
N ARG A 341 -12.14 13.57 -9.99
CA ARG A 341 -11.38 13.53 -11.23
C ARG A 341 -10.78 12.14 -11.45
N VAL A 342 -11.07 11.54 -12.61
CA VAL A 342 -10.55 10.21 -12.97
C VAL A 342 -9.10 10.32 -13.41
N LYS A 343 -8.26 9.38 -13.01
CA LYS A 343 -6.80 9.45 -13.27
C LYS A 343 -6.45 9.23 -14.75
N TYR A 344 -7.16 8.32 -15.41
CA TYR A 344 -6.90 7.97 -16.81
C TYR A 344 -8.18 8.17 -17.62
N VAL A 345 -8.10 9.03 -18.59
CA VAL A 345 -9.23 9.34 -19.46
C VAL A 345 -8.77 9.25 -20.91
N SER A 346 -9.45 8.39 -21.69
CA SER A 346 -9.24 8.36 -23.14
C SER A 346 -9.71 9.69 -23.75
N ARG A 347 -9.04 10.13 -24.83
CA ARG A 347 -9.38 11.37 -25.54
C ARG A 347 -10.88 11.43 -25.83
N GLY A 348 -11.56 12.52 -25.50
CA GLY A 348 -13.00 12.70 -25.70
C GLY A 348 -13.93 12.06 -24.66
N ARG A 349 -13.41 11.41 -23.62
CA ARG A 349 -14.26 10.86 -22.53
C ARG A 349 -14.33 11.80 -21.32
N ALA A 350 -15.43 11.67 -20.58
CA ALA A 350 -15.67 12.43 -19.35
C ALA A 350 -14.56 12.23 -18.31
N LYS A 351 -14.07 13.35 -17.76
CA LYS A 351 -12.92 13.37 -16.84
C LYS A 351 -13.31 13.15 -15.37
N HIS A 352 -14.58 13.28 -15.04
CA HIS A 352 -15.04 13.25 -13.65
C HIS A 352 -16.10 12.17 -13.43
N ARG A 353 -16.04 11.52 -12.28
CA ARG A 353 -17.14 10.73 -11.74
C ARG A 353 -17.96 11.64 -10.85
N VAL A 354 -19.20 11.90 -11.23
CA VAL A 354 -20.17 12.63 -10.42
C VAL A 354 -21.01 11.62 -9.66
N MET A 355 -21.19 11.83 -8.35
CA MET A 355 -21.88 10.93 -7.46
C MET A 355 -22.51 11.70 -6.30
N THR A 356 -23.40 11.06 -5.54
CA THR A 356 -23.91 11.60 -4.28
C THR A 356 -22.87 11.46 -3.16
N SER A 357 -23.03 12.20 -2.08
CA SER A 357 -22.19 12.05 -0.88
C SER A 357 -22.30 10.64 -0.28
N ILE A 358 -23.49 10.04 -0.28
CA ILE A 358 -23.72 8.67 0.21
C ILE A 358 -23.00 7.66 -0.67
N GLU A 359 -23.07 7.80 -2.00
CA GLU A 359 -22.33 6.94 -2.93
C GLU A 359 -20.80 7.03 -2.70
N LEU A 360 -20.27 8.25 -2.47
CA LEU A 360 -18.84 8.41 -2.14
C LEU A 360 -18.48 7.66 -0.86
N LEU A 361 -19.28 7.78 0.20
CA LEU A 361 -19.04 7.08 1.47
C LEU A 361 -19.13 5.56 1.32
N ALA A 362 -20.10 5.07 0.54
CA ALA A 362 -20.21 3.65 0.21
C ALA A 362 -18.97 3.14 -0.54
N ARG A 363 -18.52 3.86 -1.57
CA ARG A 363 -17.30 3.52 -2.31
C ARG A 363 -16.07 3.51 -1.40
N LEU A 364 -15.88 4.55 -0.58
CA LEU A 364 -14.78 4.60 0.38
C LEU A 364 -14.82 3.44 1.36
N SER A 365 -16.01 3.10 1.89
CA SER A 365 -16.20 1.98 2.83
C SER A 365 -15.76 0.65 2.22
N ALA A 366 -16.11 0.38 0.96
CA ALA A 366 -15.68 -0.81 0.24
C ALA A 366 -14.15 -0.87 0.03
N LEU A 367 -13.50 0.28 -0.08
CA LEU A 367 -12.04 0.37 -0.28
C LEU A 367 -11.24 0.22 1.01
N LEU A 368 -11.86 0.36 2.21
CA LEU A 368 -11.17 0.21 3.48
C LEU A 368 -10.68 -1.24 3.66
N PRO A 369 -9.40 -1.44 3.97
CA PRO A 369 -8.91 -2.79 4.22
C PRO A 369 -9.45 -3.33 5.55
N PRO A 370 -9.96 -4.57 5.59
CA PRO A 370 -10.36 -5.21 6.85
C PRO A 370 -9.20 -5.24 7.87
N PRO A 371 -9.50 -5.33 9.17
CA PRO A 371 -8.48 -5.50 10.20
C PRO A 371 -7.56 -6.68 9.90
N ARG A 372 -6.25 -6.52 10.18
CA ARG A 372 -5.21 -7.54 9.92
C ARG A 372 -5.03 -7.95 8.45
N TYR A 373 -5.68 -7.24 7.52
CA TYR A 373 -5.46 -7.46 6.09
C TYR A 373 -4.09 -6.90 5.67
N PRO A 374 -3.15 -7.73 5.21
CA PRO A 374 -1.80 -7.27 4.88
C PRO A 374 -1.79 -6.62 3.50
N LEU A 375 -1.40 -5.35 3.45
CA LEU A 375 -1.26 -4.59 2.21
C LEU A 375 0.13 -4.72 1.58
N THR A 376 1.13 -5.14 2.37
CA THR A 376 2.51 -5.37 1.91
C THR A 376 2.96 -6.76 2.32
N ARG A 377 3.61 -7.51 1.41
CA ARG A 377 4.11 -8.87 1.64
C ARG A 377 5.51 -9.03 1.08
N TYR A 378 6.32 -9.83 1.74
CA TYR A 378 7.69 -10.15 1.37
C TYR A 378 7.78 -11.61 0.90
N HIS A 379 8.56 -11.86 -0.17
CA HIS A 379 8.66 -13.17 -0.78
C HIS A 379 10.11 -13.56 -1.07
N GLY A 380 10.36 -14.88 -1.11
CA GLY A 380 11.67 -15.44 -1.43
C GLY A 380 12.76 -14.96 -0.47
N VAL A 381 13.91 -14.54 -1.00
CA VAL A 381 15.05 -14.09 -0.17
C VAL A 381 14.76 -12.85 0.67
N LEU A 382 13.74 -12.05 0.31
CA LEU A 382 13.31 -10.89 1.08
C LEU A 382 12.34 -11.24 2.21
N ALA A 383 11.84 -12.47 2.29
CA ALA A 383 10.95 -12.89 3.36
C ALA A 383 11.66 -12.84 4.72
N PRO A 384 10.98 -12.44 5.83
CA PRO A 384 11.62 -12.28 7.14
C PRO A 384 12.33 -13.53 7.68
N ARG A 385 11.87 -14.72 7.29
CA ARG A 385 12.41 -16.02 7.70
C ARG A 385 13.36 -16.66 6.69
N SER A 386 13.70 -15.95 5.59
CA SER A 386 14.66 -16.48 4.62
C SER A 386 16.07 -16.56 5.22
N ALA A 387 16.74 -17.70 5.07
CA ALA A 387 18.11 -17.87 5.49
C ALA A 387 19.08 -16.92 4.77
N TRP A 388 18.78 -16.59 3.52
CA TRP A 388 19.58 -15.70 2.68
C TRP A 388 19.43 -14.22 3.01
N ARG A 389 18.34 -13.85 3.73
CA ARG A 389 17.99 -12.45 3.97
C ARG A 389 19.12 -11.63 4.60
N ARG A 390 19.86 -12.22 5.56
CA ARG A 390 20.93 -11.51 6.28
C ARG A 390 22.10 -11.11 5.39
N GLU A 391 22.33 -11.85 4.32
CA GLU A 391 23.42 -11.62 3.38
C GLU A 391 23.01 -10.63 2.26
N ILE A 392 21.71 -10.49 2.01
CA ILE A 392 21.18 -9.78 0.85
C ILE A 392 20.64 -8.38 1.19
N VAL A 393 19.94 -8.23 2.32
CA VAL A 393 19.31 -6.94 2.65
C VAL A 393 20.33 -5.88 3.04
N PRO A 394 20.09 -4.61 2.70
CA PRO A 394 20.98 -3.51 3.05
C PRO A 394 21.18 -3.40 4.56
N ARG A 395 22.42 -3.09 4.96
CA ARG A 395 22.77 -2.76 6.33
C ARG A 395 23.18 -1.30 6.41
N ALA A 396 22.89 -0.65 7.54
CA ALA A 396 23.44 0.67 7.77
C ALA A 396 24.97 0.60 7.72
N PRO A 397 25.66 1.54 7.07
CA PRO A 397 27.11 1.67 7.17
C PRO A 397 27.51 1.79 8.65
N ALA A 398 28.73 1.36 8.98
CA ALA A 398 29.29 1.57 10.32
C ALA A 398 29.27 3.07 10.64
N ARG A 399 28.78 3.43 11.82
CA ARG A 399 28.71 4.84 12.24
C ARG A 399 30.14 5.36 12.38
N SER A 400 30.46 6.44 11.67
CA SER A 400 31.59 7.30 12.05
C SER A 400 31.26 7.96 13.40
N ASP A 401 32.26 8.22 14.22
CA ASP A 401 32.09 8.72 15.59
C ASP A 401 31.33 10.06 15.68
N GLU A 402 31.31 10.85 14.62
CA GLU A 402 30.51 12.09 14.51
C GLU A 402 28.99 11.84 14.50
N VAL A 403 28.53 10.73 13.89
CA VAL A 403 27.11 10.35 13.90
C VAL A 403 26.70 9.78 15.25
N ALA A 404 27.64 9.19 15.99
CA ALA A 404 27.42 8.71 17.35
C ALA A 404 27.12 9.87 18.33
N ALA A 405 27.77 11.03 18.17
CA ALA A 405 27.56 12.22 18.99
C ALA A 405 26.13 12.79 18.82
N VAL A 406 25.61 12.84 17.59
CA VAL A 406 24.23 13.32 17.30
C VAL A 406 23.18 12.33 17.83
N ALA A 407 23.46 11.01 17.79
CA ALA A 407 22.55 10.00 18.32
C ALA A 407 22.54 9.93 19.85
N VAL A 408 23.67 10.26 20.50
CA VAL A 408 23.78 10.40 21.97
C VAL A 408 23.03 11.66 22.43
N ALA A 409 23.12 12.77 21.70
CA ALA A 409 22.36 13.98 21.98
C ALA A 409 20.84 13.73 21.91
N ASN A 410 20.37 12.95 20.92
CA ASN A 410 18.95 12.56 20.80
C ASN A 410 18.49 11.54 21.86
N ARG A 411 19.37 10.69 22.36
CA ARG A 411 19.05 9.77 23.48
C ARG A 411 19.02 10.49 24.82
N ARG A 412 19.85 11.50 25.03
CA ARG A 412 19.81 12.30 26.28
C ARG A 412 18.53 13.11 26.40
N CYS A 413 17.86 13.47 25.29
CA CYS A 413 16.56 14.13 25.31
C CYS A 413 15.39 13.19 25.66
N SER A 414 15.50 11.89 25.41
CA SER A 414 14.46 10.92 25.78
C SER A 414 14.58 10.40 27.21
N SER A 415 15.71 10.60 27.88
CA SER A 415 15.96 10.16 29.26
C SER A 415 15.86 11.27 30.30
N ALA A 416 15.67 12.54 29.89
CA ALA A 416 15.56 13.69 30.82
C ALA A 416 14.13 13.95 31.31
N SER A 417 13.15 13.09 31.01
CA SER A 417 11.80 13.10 31.61
C SER A 417 11.68 12.18 32.84
N GLY A 418 12.77 11.93 33.52
CA GLY A 418 12.82 11.24 34.81
C GLY A 418 12.53 12.25 35.92
N THR A 419 11.34 12.15 36.49
CA THR A 419 10.84 12.61 37.77
C THR A 419 11.89 13.12 38.76
N ARG A 420 11.74 14.42 39.11
CA ARG A 420 12.25 14.96 40.38
C ARG A 420 11.27 14.49 41.47
N ASP A 421 11.58 13.40 42.14
CA ASP A 421 11.01 13.08 43.43
C ASP A 421 11.66 13.95 44.52
N GLN A 422 10.85 14.80 45.13
CA GLN A 422 11.18 15.39 46.45
C GLN A 422 10.78 14.40 47.54
N PRO A 423 11.55 14.27 48.59
CA PRO A 423 11.25 13.34 49.69
C PRO A 423 10.23 14.00 50.66
N VAL A 424 9.08 13.43 50.81
CA VAL A 424 8.14 13.71 51.93
C VAL A 424 8.04 12.50 52.85
N GLY A 425 8.21 12.80 54.11
CA GLY A 425 8.40 12.05 55.32
C GLY A 425 7.62 10.76 55.53
N LYS A 426 8.32 9.93 56.28
CA LYS A 426 7.88 8.70 56.94
C LYS A 426 6.60 8.92 57.77
N ARG A 427 5.60 8.06 57.60
CA ARG A 427 4.70 7.63 58.67
C ARG A 427 4.48 6.13 58.62
N THR A 428 4.82 5.53 59.71
CA THR A 428 4.69 4.13 60.13
C THR A 428 3.21 3.76 60.34
N GLY A 429 2.83 2.55 59.92
CA GLY A 429 1.52 1.97 60.29
C GLY A 429 1.43 0.51 59.85
N ALA A 430 1.38 -0.38 60.80
CA ALA A 430 1.56 -1.82 60.72
C ALA A 430 0.24 -2.59 60.45
N ARG A 431 0.42 -3.85 60.03
CA ARG A 431 -0.50 -5.04 60.15
C ARG A 431 -1.74 -5.03 59.31
N ALA A 432 -2.20 -6.12 58.71
CA ALA A 432 -2.20 -7.52 59.13
C ALA A 432 -2.35 -8.48 57.93
N ARG A 433 -1.90 -9.69 58.12
CA ARG A 433 -2.09 -10.89 57.31
C ARG A 433 -3.54 -11.37 57.39
N THR A 434 -4.05 -11.99 56.33
CA THR A 434 -4.76 -13.26 56.46
C THR A 434 -4.72 -14.01 55.12
N ALA A 435 -4.38 -15.27 55.24
CA ALA A 435 -4.41 -16.31 54.21
C ALA A 435 -5.74 -17.07 54.28
N SER A 436 -6.20 -17.60 53.13
CA SER A 436 -6.91 -18.90 53.05
C SER A 436 -7.07 -19.23 51.56
N ALA A 437 -6.61 -20.20 51.14
CA ALA A 437 -6.74 -21.56 50.64
C ALA A 437 -8.15 -22.00 50.25
N GLY A 438 -8.23 -22.71 49.13
CA GLY A 438 -9.41 -23.50 48.68
C GLY A 438 -9.43 -23.64 47.17
N ARG A 439 -8.97 -24.60 46.66
CA ARG A 439 -9.15 -25.86 45.91
C ARG A 439 -10.48 -25.99 45.16
N ASP A 440 -10.28 -26.55 43.97
CA ASP A 440 -11.03 -27.61 43.26
C ASP A 440 -12.01 -27.18 42.17
N GLY A 441 -11.84 -27.84 41.01
CA GLY A 441 -12.95 -28.34 40.23
C GLY A 441 -12.89 -28.17 38.70
N HIS A 442 -12.35 -29.17 38.05
CA HIS A 442 -12.62 -29.62 36.67
C HIS A 442 -13.96 -29.19 36.07
N GLU A 443 -13.98 -28.73 34.82
CA GLU A 443 -14.74 -29.42 33.77
C GLU A 443 -14.41 -28.84 32.37
N SER A 444 -13.92 -29.73 31.53
CA SER A 444 -13.74 -29.54 30.09
C SER A 444 -15.10 -29.61 29.40
N ARG A 445 -15.46 -28.58 28.66
CA ARG A 445 -16.51 -28.72 27.63
C ARG A 445 -15.98 -28.20 26.28
N HIS A 446 -15.70 -29.16 25.42
CA HIS A 446 -15.60 -29.00 23.99
C HIS A 446 -16.90 -28.37 23.45
N ARG A 447 -16.77 -27.24 22.75
CA ARG A 447 -17.80 -26.77 21.82
C ARG A 447 -17.24 -26.77 20.42
N PRO A 448 -17.94 -27.36 19.46
CA PRO A 448 -17.52 -27.35 18.06
C PRO A 448 -17.71 -25.96 17.46
N ALA A 449 -16.75 -25.56 16.61
CA ALA A 449 -16.84 -24.34 15.83
C ALA A 449 -17.94 -24.43 14.77
N PRO A 450 -18.76 -23.41 14.57
CA PRO A 450 -19.70 -23.40 13.46
C PRO A 450 -18.96 -23.18 12.13
N SER A 451 -19.19 -24.08 11.21
CA SER A 451 -18.85 -23.96 9.79
C SER A 451 -19.75 -22.91 9.16
N ASN A 452 -19.27 -21.67 8.99
CA ASN A 452 -19.96 -20.67 8.18
C ASN A 452 -19.50 -20.79 6.72
N GLY A 453 -20.18 -21.60 5.96
CA GLY A 453 -20.27 -21.49 4.51
C GLY A 453 -21.22 -20.34 4.16
N SER A 454 -20.71 -19.19 3.77
CA SER A 454 -21.50 -18.17 3.09
C SER A 454 -21.03 -18.05 1.65
N SER A 455 -21.81 -18.65 0.79
CA SER A 455 -21.79 -18.47 -0.66
C SER A 455 -22.25 -17.05 -0.98
N LEU A 456 -21.43 -16.30 -1.72
CA LEU A 456 -21.85 -15.02 -2.31
C LEU A 456 -22.57 -15.30 -3.63
N ALA A 457 -23.88 -15.28 -3.60
CA ALA A 457 -24.73 -15.36 -4.78
C ALA A 457 -25.10 -13.95 -5.25
N GLY A 458 -25.09 -13.75 -6.55
CA GLY A 458 -25.83 -12.71 -7.24
C GLY A 458 -25.10 -11.38 -7.48
N VAL A 459 -24.24 -11.34 -8.50
CA VAL A 459 -23.88 -10.09 -9.20
C VAL A 459 -24.53 -10.16 -10.58
N PRO A 460 -25.36 -9.20 -10.99
CA PRO A 460 -25.99 -9.24 -12.30
C PRO A 460 -24.96 -9.11 -13.43
N HIS A 461 -24.98 -10.05 -14.37
CA HIS A 461 -24.20 -10.00 -15.60
C HIS A 461 -24.82 -8.98 -16.58
N PHE A 462 -24.00 -8.02 -17.02
CA PHE A 462 -24.28 -7.24 -18.23
C PHE A 462 -23.46 -7.81 -19.39
N ASN A 463 -24.16 -8.41 -20.35
CA ASN A 463 -23.61 -8.75 -21.67
C ASN A 463 -23.41 -7.46 -22.47
N GLY A 464 -22.16 -7.12 -22.73
CA GLY A 464 -21.76 -6.13 -23.73
C GLY A 464 -20.94 -6.83 -24.80
N SER A 465 -21.59 -7.14 -25.93
CA SER A 465 -20.95 -7.61 -27.15
C SER A 465 -19.96 -6.55 -27.65
N ALA A 466 -18.68 -6.86 -27.71
CA ALA A 466 -17.67 -6.06 -28.38
C ALA A 466 -17.24 -6.78 -29.65
N ALA A 467 -17.54 -6.14 -30.80
CA ALA A 467 -17.13 -6.56 -32.12
C ALA A 467 -15.60 -6.63 -32.22
N ALA A 468 -15.12 -7.73 -32.78
CA ALA A 468 -13.70 -7.97 -33.08
C ALA A 468 -13.27 -7.06 -34.24
N ALA A 469 -12.31 -6.18 -33.97
CA ALA A 469 -11.55 -5.49 -35.00
C ALA A 469 -10.24 -6.25 -35.23
N THR A 470 -10.07 -6.76 -36.43
CA THR A 470 -8.86 -7.42 -36.97
C THR A 470 -7.68 -6.44 -36.95
N ALA A 471 -6.60 -6.81 -36.29
CA ALA A 471 -5.32 -6.10 -36.31
C ALA A 471 -4.43 -6.59 -37.48
N PRO A 472 -3.65 -5.70 -38.13
CA PRO A 472 -2.73 -6.10 -39.17
C PRO A 472 -1.51 -6.84 -38.62
N SER A 473 -1.12 -7.89 -39.34
CA SER A 473 0.09 -8.70 -39.13
C SER A 473 1.34 -7.83 -39.26
N LEU A 474 2.14 -7.72 -38.20
CA LEU A 474 3.49 -7.16 -38.22
C LEU A 474 4.50 -8.32 -38.36
N ALA A 475 5.29 -8.24 -39.40
CA ALA A 475 6.37 -9.18 -39.69
C ALA A 475 7.37 -9.30 -38.54
N LEU A 476 7.69 -10.54 -38.16
CA LEU A 476 8.72 -10.90 -37.20
C LEU A 476 10.10 -10.50 -37.74
N ALA A 477 10.82 -9.68 -36.98
CA ALA A 477 12.25 -9.47 -37.20
C ALA A 477 13.04 -10.75 -36.84
N PRO A 478 14.15 -11.06 -37.52
CA PRO A 478 14.89 -12.30 -37.30
C PRO A 478 15.48 -12.35 -35.89
N GLU A 479 15.30 -13.50 -35.25
CA GLU A 479 15.93 -13.85 -33.97
C GLU A 479 17.46 -13.74 -34.13
N ARG A 480 18.05 -12.85 -33.33
CA ARG A 480 19.49 -12.89 -33.09
C ARG A 480 19.77 -13.97 -32.06
N ASP A 481 20.36 -15.06 -32.46
CA ASP A 481 21.01 -16.03 -31.60
C ASP A 481 22.19 -15.36 -30.88
N GLY A 482 21.95 -15.06 -29.61
CA GLY A 482 22.90 -14.48 -28.67
C GLY A 482 22.15 -13.98 -27.48
N LEU A 483 22.04 -14.82 -26.44
CA LEU A 483 21.56 -14.35 -25.12
C LEU A 483 22.51 -13.23 -24.68
N PRO A 484 21.99 -12.05 -24.30
CA PRO A 484 22.86 -11.00 -23.76
C PRO A 484 23.56 -11.55 -22.51
N ASP A 485 24.85 -11.23 -22.37
CA ASP A 485 25.65 -11.61 -21.21
C ASP A 485 24.92 -11.24 -19.95
N VAL A 486 24.77 -12.22 -19.03
CA VAL A 486 24.12 -12.02 -17.75
C VAL A 486 25.03 -11.16 -16.89
N GLU A 487 24.60 -9.94 -16.58
CA GLU A 487 25.35 -9.05 -15.71
C GLU A 487 25.40 -9.63 -14.29
N VAL A 488 26.61 -9.83 -13.75
CA VAL A 488 26.86 -10.34 -12.41
C VAL A 488 27.12 -9.17 -11.47
N LEU A 489 26.29 -9.06 -10.43
CA LEU A 489 26.43 -8.02 -9.41
C LEU A 489 26.76 -8.64 -8.06
N ALA A 490 27.78 -8.09 -7.39
CA ALA A 490 28.06 -8.46 -6.00
C ALA A 490 26.85 -8.15 -5.10
N PRO A 491 26.57 -9.00 -4.09
CA PRO A 491 25.49 -8.74 -3.15
C PRO A 491 25.75 -7.41 -2.47
N ASN A 492 24.73 -6.56 -2.46
CA ASN A 492 24.93 -5.22 -1.97
C ASN A 492 24.82 -5.16 -0.45
N THR A 493 25.92 -4.89 0.18
CA THR A 493 25.96 -4.55 1.62
C THR A 493 25.41 -3.13 1.91
N LEU A 494 24.77 -2.46 1.02
CA LEU A 494 25.01 -1.07 0.71
C LEU A 494 23.74 -0.23 0.66
N GLY A 495 23.32 0.33 1.65
CA GLY A 495 22.75 1.65 1.65
C GLY A 495 23.79 2.79 1.49
N VAL A 496 25.01 2.52 1.01
CA VAL A 496 26.11 3.51 1.05
C VAL A 496 26.02 4.57 -0.05
N ARG A 497 25.55 4.23 -1.24
CA ARG A 497 25.49 5.17 -2.37
C ARG A 497 24.54 6.36 -2.11
N HIS A 498 23.47 6.15 -1.37
CA HIS A 498 22.52 7.20 -1.01
C HIS A 498 22.74 7.78 0.39
N TRP A 499 23.83 7.39 1.07
CA TRP A 499 24.08 7.81 2.45
C TRP A 499 24.20 9.33 2.61
N SER A 500 24.87 9.99 1.68
CA SER A 500 24.96 11.45 1.67
C SER A 500 23.58 12.11 1.52
N ARG A 501 22.72 11.58 0.66
CA ARG A 501 21.33 12.03 0.52
C ARG A 501 20.54 11.85 1.81
N LEU A 502 20.87 10.87 2.60
CA LEU A 502 20.28 10.62 3.90
C LEU A 502 20.95 11.41 5.03
N LEU A 503 21.70 12.45 4.69
CA LEU A 503 22.38 13.33 5.65
C LEU A 503 23.28 12.55 6.63
N GLY A 504 24.23 11.80 6.09
CA GLY A 504 25.15 10.99 6.90
C GLY A 504 24.44 9.92 7.75
N GLY A 505 23.26 9.48 7.33
CA GLY A 505 22.49 8.45 8.00
C GLY A 505 21.44 8.94 8.98
N LEU A 506 21.31 10.25 9.20
CA LEU A 506 20.27 10.81 10.07
C LEU A 506 18.86 10.43 9.60
N LEU A 507 18.62 10.42 8.29
CA LEU A 507 17.35 10.07 7.68
C LEU A 507 17.21 8.59 7.32
N TYR A 508 18.18 7.76 7.67
CA TYR A 508 18.16 6.32 7.40
C TYR A 508 17.09 5.61 8.23
N ALA A 509 16.22 4.85 7.58
CA ALA A 509 15.15 4.12 8.25
C ALA A 509 15.66 2.89 8.99
N THR A 510 16.10 3.05 10.23
CA THR A 510 16.57 1.93 11.08
C THR A 510 15.44 1.00 11.52
N SER A 511 14.18 1.46 11.45
CA SER A 511 12.97 0.70 11.78
C SER A 511 11.91 0.87 10.67
N PRO A 512 10.84 0.04 10.68
CA PRO A 512 9.71 0.21 9.75
C PRO A 512 8.97 1.55 9.89
N ARG A 513 9.26 2.31 10.95
CA ARG A 513 8.62 3.60 11.21
C ARG A 513 9.69 4.63 11.55
N LEU A 514 9.81 5.63 10.70
CA LEU A 514 10.57 6.83 11.03
C LEU A 514 9.80 7.68 12.05
N SER A 515 10.53 8.42 12.91
CA SER A 515 9.91 9.47 13.69
C SER A 515 9.28 10.51 12.75
N TRP A 516 8.26 11.20 13.22
CA TRP A 516 7.55 12.16 12.37
C TRP A 516 8.45 13.31 11.88
N PRO A 517 9.34 13.93 12.69
CA PRO A 517 10.27 14.94 12.20
C PRO A 517 11.20 14.43 11.09
N LEU A 518 11.80 13.25 11.28
CA LEU A 518 12.69 12.66 10.27
C LEU A 518 11.96 12.33 8.97
N LEU A 519 10.70 11.90 9.06
CA LEU A 519 9.90 11.63 7.88
C LEU A 519 9.54 12.91 7.10
N LEU A 520 9.22 14.01 7.80
CA LEU A 520 9.00 15.33 7.18
C LEU A 520 10.25 15.80 6.46
N ARG A 521 11.40 15.75 7.12
CA ARG A 521 12.68 16.15 6.52
C ARG A 521 13.02 15.30 5.28
N ARG A 522 12.87 13.98 5.35
CA ARG A 522 13.13 13.08 4.21
C ARG A 522 12.17 13.30 3.04
N THR A 523 10.90 13.60 3.30
CA THR A 523 9.84 13.59 2.29
C THR A 523 9.63 14.99 1.67
N PHE A 524 9.75 16.04 2.47
CA PHE A 524 9.37 17.41 2.12
C PHE A 524 10.49 18.42 2.35
N ASP A 525 11.65 17.98 2.85
CA ASP A 525 12.77 18.84 3.27
C ASP A 525 12.38 19.87 4.34
N ILE A 526 11.41 19.51 5.20
CA ILE A 526 10.95 20.32 6.32
C ILE A 526 11.62 19.80 7.59
N ASP A 527 12.52 20.59 8.20
CA ASP A 527 13.07 20.32 9.52
C ASP A 527 12.24 21.04 10.59
N ILE A 528 11.34 20.32 11.26
CA ILE A 528 10.49 20.87 12.32
C ILE A 528 11.26 21.06 13.65
N LEU A 529 12.44 20.47 13.78
CA LEU A 529 13.30 20.62 14.96
C LEU A 529 14.25 21.81 14.85
N ASP A 530 14.29 22.46 13.68
CA ASP A 530 14.96 23.72 13.41
C ASP A 530 13.92 24.85 13.40
N CYS A 531 14.14 25.89 14.21
CA CYS A 531 13.20 26.99 14.34
C CYS A 531 13.23 27.88 13.09
N ALA A 532 12.10 28.04 12.42
CA ALA A 532 12.00 28.88 11.22
C ALA A 532 12.28 30.39 11.46
N LYS A 533 12.30 30.85 12.73
CA LYS A 533 12.58 32.26 13.07
C LYS A 533 14.05 32.51 13.39
N CYS A 534 14.69 31.69 14.19
CA CYS A 534 16.03 31.94 14.73
C CYS A 534 17.01 30.81 14.48
N HIS A 535 16.59 29.74 13.80
CA HIS A 535 17.38 28.54 13.60
C HIS A 535 17.83 27.81 14.89
N GLY A 536 17.23 28.17 16.00
CA GLY A 536 17.44 27.51 17.28
C GLY A 536 16.74 26.14 17.36
N ARG A 537 17.03 25.41 18.43
CA ARG A 537 16.50 24.05 18.61
C ARG A 537 15.06 24.05 19.12
N VAL A 538 14.18 23.34 18.43
CA VAL A 538 12.80 23.11 18.86
C VAL A 538 12.71 21.84 19.69
N ARG A 539 12.07 21.91 20.87
CA ARG A 539 11.77 20.78 21.78
C ARG A 539 10.27 20.49 21.81
N VAL A 540 9.94 19.23 22.15
CA VAL A 540 8.57 18.74 22.32
C VAL A 540 8.19 18.72 23.79
#